data_dad353c25b33cf663759d98069aee637
#
_entry.id   dad353c25b33cf663759d98069aee637
#
_cell.length_a   1.000
_cell.length_b   1.000
_cell.length_c   1.000
_cell.angle_alpha   90.00
_cell.angle_beta   90.00
_cell.angle_gamma   90.00
#
_symmetry.space_group_name_H-M   'P 1'
#
loop_
_entity.id
_entity.type
_entity.pdbx_description
1 polymer ?
#
loop_
_entity_poly.entity_id
_entity_poly.type
_entity_poly.pdbx_seq_one_letter_code
_entity_poly.pdbx_strand_id
1 'polypeptide(L)'
;MATPAKRRSQAKRTARVSSKPPGLSAKPSLRFCYPAGLHKETLSVLSALEQALDPTAHRGALADVVVKLTNSGMDYYFMGPLKLAKPGFIVQQSANLGMVGAEQMMGSVIRNIIGRMDRPQLLSVCSSIRQLML
;
A
#
# COMPACT_ATOMS: atom_id res chain seq x y z
N MET A 1 44.23 24.56 -4.13
CA MET A 1 43.54 24.09 -5.29
C MET A 1 42.85 22.79 -5.11
N ALA A 2 42.61 22.39 -3.92
CA ALA A 2 41.84 21.18 -3.67
C ALA A 2 40.37 21.31 -4.05
N THR A 3 39.94 22.54 -4.22
CA THR A 3 38.54 22.82 -4.45
C THR A 3 37.91 22.07 -5.65
N PRO A 4 38.55 22.00 -6.83
CA PRO A 4 37.95 21.32 -7.94
C PRO A 4 37.72 19.80 -7.70
N ALA A 5 38.65 19.19 -6.96
CA ALA A 5 38.51 17.77 -6.66
C ALA A 5 37.27 17.50 -5.79
N LYS A 6 37.05 18.37 -4.82
CA LYS A 6 35.89 18.22 -3.94
C LYS A 6 34.59 18.33 -4.73
N ARG A 7 34.53 19.23 -5.66
CA ARG A 7 33.32 19.40 -6.45
C ARG A 7 33.05 18.19 -7.32
N ARG A 8 34.07 17.55 -7.84
CA ARG A 8 33.89 16.35 -8.63
C ARG A 8 33.31 15.21 -7.79
N SER A 9 33.74 15.09 -6.54
CA SER A 9 33.17 14.07 -5.65
C SER A 9 31.68 14.26 -5.44
N GLN A 10 31.28 15.50 -5.25
CA GLN A 10 29.86 15.77 -5.09
C GLN A 10 29.06 15.45 -6.33
N ALA A 11 29.60 15.72 -7.50
CA ALA A 11 28.93 15.39 -8.73
C ALA A 11 28.72 13.90 -8.87
N LYS A 12 29.70 13.10 -8.46
CA LYS A 12 29.55 11.65 -8.50
C LYS A 12 28.42 11.17 -7.60
N ARG A 13 28.29 11.71 -6.41
CA ARG A 13 27.21 11.32 -5.53
C ARG A 13 25.87 11.67 -6.12
N THR A 14 25.76 12.80 -6.74
CA THR A 14 24.52 13.20 -7.39
C THR A 14 24.16 12.23 -8.51
N ALA A 15 25.15 11.81 -9.29
CA ALA A 15 24.92 10.87 -10.35
C ALA A 15 24.38 9.54 -9.83
N ARG A 16 24.89 9.06 -8.69
CA ARG A 16 24.38 7.83 -8.11
C ARG A 16 22.92 7.94 -7.71
N VAL A 17 22.53 9.07 -7.17
CA VAL A 17 21.14 9.30 -6.80
C VAL A 17 20.25 9.22 -8.04
N SER A 18 20.71 9.75 -9.14
CA SER A 18 19.90 9.76 -10.36
C SER A 18 19.82 8.41 -11.03
N SER A 19 20.53 7.40 -10.54
CA SER A 19 20.48 6.08 -11.15
C SER A 19 19.27 5.26 -10.72
N LYS A 20 18.39 5.81 -9.92
CA LYS A 20 17.18 5.11 -9.51
C LYS A 20 16.30 4.76 -10.70
N PRO A 21 15.52 3.68 -10.60
CA PRO A 21 14.66 3.28 -11.70
C PRO A 21 13.69 4.39 -12.08
N PRO A 22 13.51 4.61 -13.38
CA PRO A 22 12.54 5.60 -13.83
C PRO A 22 11.12 5.13 -13.51
N GLY A 23 10.21 6.05 -13.41
CA GLY A 23 8.83 5.73 -13.14
C GLY A 23 8.50 5.57 -11.68
N LEU A 24 9.40 5.01 -10.90
CA LEU A 24 9.20 4.88 -9.47
C LEU A 24 10.03 5.87 -8.70
N SER A 25 11.12 6.26 -9.27
CA SER A 25 12.17 6.93 -8.55
C SER A 25 11.92 8.38 -8.27
N ALA A 26 11.04 8.99 -9.02
CA ALA A 26 10.89 10.44 -8.91
C ALA A 26 10.34 10.86 -7.55
N LYS A 27 9.64 9.98 -6.87
CA LYS A 27 8.97 10.30 -5.61
C LYS A 27 9.42 9.38 -4.51
N PRO A 28 9.60 9.91 -3.30
CA PRO A 28 9.81 9.05 -2.14
C PRO A 28 8.64 8.09 -1.96
N SER A 29 8.95 6.91 -1.50
CA SER A 29 7.90 5.91 -1.30
C SER A 29 8.21 5.03 -0.11
N LEU A 30 7.18 4.45 0.47
CA LEU A 30 7.30 3.45 1.51
C LEU A 30 6.70 2.16 1.00
N ARG A 31 7.28 1.05 1.42
CA ARG A 31 6.77 -0.27 1.08
C ARG A 31 6.51 -1.05 2.35
N PHE A 32 5.59 -1.97 2.28
CA PHE A 32 5.34 -2.87 3.39
C PHE A 32 5.22 -4.30 2.90
N CYS A 33 5.54 -5.23 3.80
CA CYS A 33 5.39 -6.65 3.51
C CYS A 33 4.02 -7.10 3.96
N TYR A 34 3.41 -7.98 3.17
CA TYR A 34 2.12 -8.57 3.50
C TYR A 34 2.14 -10.04 3.14
N PRO A 35 1.21 -10.86 3.70
CA PRO A 35 1.27 -12.30 3.51
C PRO A 35 1.19 -12.72 2.04
N ALA A 36 1.91 -13.79 1.69
CA ALA A 36 1.89 -14.31 0.32
C ALA A 36 0.49 -14.73 -0.11
N GLY A 37 -0.30 -15.25 0.83
CA GLY A 37 -1.68 -15.60 0.53
C GLY A 37 -2.52 -14.41 0.12
N LEU A 38 -2.32 -13.28 0.78
CA LEU A 38 -3.02 -12.05 0.42
C LEU A 38 -2.58 -11.54 -0.95
N HIS A 39 -1.30 -11.69 -1.28
CA HIS A 39 -0.79 -11.34 -2.59
C HIS A 39 -1.51 -12.14 -3.68
N LYS A 40 -1.60 -13.46 -3.52
CA LYS A 40 -2.29 -14.31 -4.47
C LYS A 40 -3.77 -13.98 -4.57
N GLU A 41 -4.40 -13.79 -3.44
CA GLU A 41 -5.83 -13.44 -3.39
C GLU A 41 -6.07 -12.15 -4.16
N THR A 42 -5.24 -11.14 -3.93
CA THR A 42 -5.37 -9.86 -4.59
C THR A 42 -5.24 -10.00 -6.10
N LEU A 43 -4.20 -10.68 -6.57
CA LEU A 43 -4.01 -10.88 -8.01
C LEU A 43 -5.17 -11.63 -8.64
N SER A 44 -5.70 -12.63 -7.94
CA SER A 44 -6.85 -13.41 -8.40
C SER A 44 -8.08 -12.52 -8.56
N VAL A 45 -8.35 -11.68 -7.58
CA VAL A 45 -9.51 -10.78 -7.63
C VAL A 45 -9.35 -9.76 -8.73
N LEU A 46 -8.17 -9.17 -8.88
CA LEU A 46 -7.92 -8.20 -9.94
C LEU A 46 -8.12 -8.81 -11.32
N SER A 47 -7.60 -10.02 -11.52
CA SER A 47 -7.74 -10.71 -12.80
C SER A 47 -9.20 -11.07 -13.10
N ALA A 48 -9.92 -11.56 -12.10
CA ALA A 48 -11.34 -11.90 -12.28
C ALA A 48 -12.15 -10.66 -12.66
N LEU A 49 -11.89 -9.54 -12.01
CA LEU A 49 -12.61 -8.31 -12.29
C LEU A 49 -12.28 -7.79 -13.68
N GLU A 50 -10.99 -7.80 -14.05
CA GLU A 50 -10.55 -7.29 -15.35
C GLU A 50 -11.10 -8.11 -16.51
N GLN A 51 -11.30 -9.40 -16.31
CA GLN A 51 -11.79 -10.29 -17.34
C GLN A 51 -13.31 -10.45 -17.37
N ALA A 52 -14.01 -9.90 -16.37
CA ALA A 52 -15.44 -10.05 -16.26
C ALA A 52 -16.17 -9.22 -17.31
N LEU A 53 -17.29 -9.76 -17.80
CA LEU A 53 -18.18 -9.01 -18.68
C LEU A 53 -18.80 -7.85 -17.94
N ASP A 54 -19.10 -8.05 -16.66
CA ASP A 54 -19.65 -7.02 -15.80
C ASP A 54 -18.77 -6.86 -14.56
N PRO A 55 -17.75 -5.99 -14.61
CA PRO A 55 -16.89 -5.79 -13.47
C PRO A 55 -17.59 -5.33 -12.20
N THR A 56 -18.76 -4.70 -12.33
CA THR A 56 -19.48 -4.21 -11.15
C THR A 56 -19.96 -5.35 -10.25
N ALA A 57 -20.11 -6.56 -10.78
CA ALA A 57 -20.43 -7.73 -9.98
C ALA A 57 -19.31 -8.13 -9.02
N HIS A 58 -18.10 -7.64 -9.24
CA HIS A 58 -16.92 -7.97 -8.41
C HIS A 58 -16.54 -6.87 -7.43
N ARG A 59 -17.43 -5.88 -7.23
CA ARG A 59 -17.14 -4.78 -6.29
C ARG A 59 -16.85 -5.28 -4.89
N GLY A 60 -17.64 -6.23 -4.42
CA GLY A 60 -17.46 -6.77 -3.07
C GLY A 60 -16.11 -7.44 -2.89
N ALA A 61 -15.71 -8.26 -3.86
CA ALA A 61 -14.42 -8.94 -3.80
C ALA A 61 -13.26 -7.95 -3.82
N LEU A 62 -13.37 -6.91 -4.67
CA LEU A 62 -12.34 -5.88 -4.72
C LEU A 62 -12.26 -5.12 -3.40
N ALA A 63 -13.42 -4.75 -2.84
CA ALA A 63 -13.43 -4.07 -1.55
C ALA A 63 -12.79 -4.92 -0.46
N ASP A 64 -13.05 -6.23 -0.47
CA ASP A 64 -12.45 -7.14 0.52
C ASP A 64 -10.93 -7.12 0.48
N VAL A 65 -10.33 -7.22 -0.71
CA VAL A 65 -8.87 -7.24 -0.80
C VAL A 65 -8.28 -5.86 -0.47
N VAL A 66 -8.94 -4.78 -0.85
CA VAL A 66 -8.47 -3.43 -0.51
C VAL A 66 -8.47 -3.23 1.00
N VAL A 67 -9.53 -3.69 1.68
CA VAL A 67 -9.59 -3.63 3.14
C VAL A 67 -8.46 -4.44 3.77
N LYS A 68 -8.23 -5.65 3.28
CA LYS A 68 -7.16 -6.51 3.81
C LYS A 68 -5.79 -5.89 3.59
N LEU A 69 -5.54 -5.31 2.42
CA LEU A 69 -4.28 -4.65 2.14
C LEU A 69 -4.08 -3.43 3.04
N THR A 70 -5.14 -2.66 3.25
CA THR A 70 -5.09 -1.49 4.12
C THR A 70 -4.78 -1.89 5.55
N ASN A 71 -5.44 -2.94 6.04
CA ASN A 71 -5.21 -3.43 7.40
C ASN A 71 -3.77 -3.95 7.55
N SER A 72 -3.27 -4.66 6.55
CA SER A 72 -1.88 -5.11 6.55
C SER A 72 -0.90 -3.95 6.63
N GLY A 73 -1.18 -2.88 5.89
CA GLY A 73 -0.34 -1.68 5.94
C GLY A 73 -0.35 -1.03 7.31
N MET A 74 -1.52 -0.93 7.93
CA MET A 74 -1.62 -0.37 9.28
C MET A 74 -0.86 -1.22 10.29
N ASP A 75 -0.97 -2.54 10.20
CA ASP A 75 -0.21 -3.43 11.06
C ASP A 75 1.29 -3.23 10.86
N TYR A 76 1.73 -3.16 9.63
CA TYR A 76 3.14 -3.02 9.32
C TYR A 76 3.71 -1.70 9.81
N TYR A 77 3.01 -0.60 9.55
CA TYR A 77 3.54 0.73 9.85
C TYR A 77 3.28 1.21 11.27
N PHE A 78 2.29 0.66 11.95
CA PHE A 78 1.94 1.12 13.29
C PHE A 78 2.08 0.03 14.34
N MET A 79 1.38 -1.09 14.18
CA MET A 79 1.34 -2.10 15.24
C MET A 79 2.67 -2.82 15.40
N GLY A 80 3.37 -3.10 14.30
CA GLY A 80 4.68 -3.73 14.36
C GLY A 80 5.70 -2.89 15.13
N PRO A 81 5.93 -1.63 14.73
CA PRO A 81 6.83 -0.75 15.48
C PRO A 81 6.41 -0.52 16.91
N LEU A 82 5.10 -0.43 17.17
CA LEU A 82 4.62 -0.25 18.52
C LEU A 82 5.00 -1.43 19.42
N LYS A 83 4.84 -2.66 18.94
CA LYS A 83 5.22 -3.85 19.68
C LYS A 83 6.72 -3.88 19.98
N LEU A 84 7.53 -3.45 19.02
CA LEU A 84 8.98 -3.39 19.21
C LEU A 84 9.37 -2.36 20.27
N ALA A 85 8.59 -1.31 20.41
CA ALA A 85 8.85 -0.29 21.42
C ALA A 85 8.53 -0.77 22.83
N LYS A 86 7.87 -1.92 22.95
CA LYS A 86 7.48 -2.54 24.24
C LYS A 86 6.75 -1.56 25.14
N PRO A 87 5.62 -1.00 24.71
CA PRO A 87 4.83 -0.12 25.55
C PRO A 87 4.22 -0.94 26.70
N GLY A 88 3.80 -0.29 27.77
CA GLY A 88 3.16 -0.98 28.85
C GLY A 88 1.84 -1.64 28.40
N PHE A 89 1.31 -2.50 29.29
CA PHE A 89 0.10 -3.26 28.99
C PHE A 89 -1.07 -2.34 28.62
N ILE A 90 -1.25 -1.26 29.37
CA ILE A 90 -2.38 -0.34 29.14
C ILE A 90 -2.27 0.32 27.78
N VAL A 91 -1.07 0.76 27.41
CA VAL A 91 -0.85 1.39 26.09
C VAL A 91 -1.12 0.39 24.97
N GLN A 92 -0.64 -0.85 25.12
CA GLN A 92 -0.87 -1.87 24.11
C GLN A 92 -2.36 -2.18 23.94
N GLN A 93 -3.09 -2.29 25.04
CA GLN A 93 -4.53 -2.53 25.01
C GLN A 93 -5.27 -1.37 24.33
N SER A 94 -4.92 -0.15 24.68
CA SER A 94 -5.52 1.03 24.05
C SER A 94 -5.26 1.05 22.54
N ALA A 95 -4.05 0.71 22.14
CA ALA A 95 -3.69 0.68 20.72
C ALA A 95 -4.47 -0.41 20.00
N ASN A 96 -4.62 -1.58 20.60
CA ASN A 96 -5.37 -2.68 19.99
C ASN A 96 -6.82 -2.30 19.78
N LEU A 97 -7.46 -1.71 20.78
CA LEU A 97 -8.85 -1.28 20.68
C LEU A 97 -9.02 -0.18 19.65
N GLY A 98 -8.11 0.80 19.66
CA GLY A 98 -8.15 1.87 18.70
C GLY A 98 -7.96 1.37 17.27
N MET A 99 -7.07 0.40 17.07
CA MET A 99 -6.82 -0.16 15.76
C MET A 99 -8.05 -0.91 15.24
N VAL A 100 -8.71 -1.69 16.09
CA VAL A 100 -9.94 -2.38 15.67
C VAL A 100 -10.99 -1.37 15.20
N GLY A 101 -11.18 -0.29 15.97
CA GLY A 101 -12.12 0.76 15.57
C GLY A 101 -11.73 1.44 14.27
N ALA A 102 -10.44 1.73 14.09
CA ALA A 102 -9.94 2.35 12.87
C ALA A 102 -10.12 1.44 11.66
N GLU A 103 -9.86 0.14 11.83
CA GLU A 103 -10.03 -0.83 10.74
C GLU A 103 -11.49 -0.96 10.34
N GLN A 104 -12.39 -0.97 11.30
CA GLN A 104 -13.83 -1.03 11.02
C GLN A 104 -14.30 0.21 10.27
N MET A 105 -13.86 1.37 10.71
CA MET A 105 -14.23 2.62 10.05
C MET A 105 -13.67 2.67 8.63
N MET A 106 -12.41 2.34 8.47
CA MET A 106 -11.76 2.35 7.15
C MET A 106 -12.42 1.34 6.22
N GLY A 107 -12.72 0.14 6.74
CA GLY A 107 -13.40 -0.88 5.95
C GLY A 107 -14.76 -0.39 5.45
N SER A 108 -15.52 0.26 6.30
CA SER A 108 -16.82 0.82 5.91
C SER A 108 -16.67 1.87 4.82
N VAL A 109 -15.71 2.77 4.96
CA VAL A 109 -15.45 3.81 3.95
C VAL A 109 -15.05 3.18 2.61
N ILE A 110 -14.13 2.23 2.65
CA ILE A 110 -13.64 1.57 1.43
C ILE A 110 -14.78 0.85 0.72
N ARG A 111 -15.59 0.10 1.45
CA ARG A 111 -16.70 -0.64 0.85
C ARG A 111 -17.74 0.30 0.26
N ASN A 112 -18.00 1.41 0.94
CA ASN A 112 -18.95 2.39 0.45
C ASN A 112 -18.47 3.03 -0.85
N ILE A 113 -17.19 3.41 -0.90
CA ILE A 113 -16.63 4.05 -2.08
C ILE A 113 -16.59 3.08 -3.27
N ILE A 114 -16.04 1.88 -3.05
CA ILE A 114 -15.92 0.90 -4.13
C ILE A 114 -17.30 0.42 -4.58
N GLY A 115 -18.24 0.30 -3.66
CA GLY A 115 -19.60 -0.09 -3.99
C GLY A 115 -20.33 0.88 -4.91
N ARG A 116 -19.81 2.08 -5.09
CA ARG A 116 -20.41 3.09 -5.96
C ARG A 116 -19.64 3.31 -7.26
N MET A 117 -18.55 2.57 -7.47
CA MET A 117 -17.73 2.74 -8.66
C MET A 117 -18.36 2.10 -9.87
N ASP A 118 -18.20 2.76 -11.02
CA ASP A 118 -18.60 2.21 -12.29
C ASP A 118 -17.46 1.40 -12.91
N ARG A 119 -17.69 0.84 -14.09
CA ARG A 119 -16.72 -0.02 -14.76
C ARG A 119 -15.36 0.68 -14.99
N PRO A 120 -15.31 1.87 -15.60
CA PRO A 120 -14.01 2.53 -15.82
C PRO A 120 -13.27 2.79 -14.53
N GLN A 121 -13.97 3.17 -13.47
CA GLN A 121 -13.35 3.45 -12.19
C GLN A 121 -12.78 2.17 -11.56
N LEU A 122 -13.53 1.08 -11.62
CA LEU A 122 -13.06 -0.21 -11.09
C LEU A 122 -11.80 -0.68 -11.82
N LEU A 123 -11.79 -0.58 -13.14
CA LEU A 123 -10.64 -0.99 -13.93
C LEU A 123 -9.43 -0.10 -13.64
N SER A 124 -9.65 1.18 -13.42
CA SER A 124 -8.59 2.10 -13.05
C SER A 124 -7.98 1.74 -11.69
N VAL A 125 -8.83 1.41 -10.72
CA VAL A 125 -8.36 0.97 -9.40
C VAL A 125 -7.53 -0.31 -9.51
N CYS A 126 -7.99 -1.27 -10.29
CA CYS A 126 -7.25 -2.52 -10.50
C CYS A 126 -5.87 -2.25 -11.10
N SER A 127 -5.81 -1.41 -12.10
CA SER A 127 -4.53 -1.04 -12.73
C SER A 127 -3.59 -0.40 -11.72
N SER A 128 -4.10 0.52 -10.92
CA SER A 128 -3.29 1.19 -9.89
C SER A 128 -2.77 0.21 -8.86
N ILE A 129 -3.60 -0.71 -8.39
CA ILE A 129 -3.18 -1.70 -7.41
C ILE A 129 -2.09 -2.60 -7.99
N ARG A 130 -2.24 -3.05 -9.24
CA ARG A 130 -1.21 -3.86 -9.88
C ARG A 130 0.13 -3.14 -9.91
N GLN A 131 0.13 -1.87 -10.26
CA GLN A 131 1.37 -1.10 -10.28
C GLN A 131 2.01 -0.99 -8.91
N LEU A 132 1.19 -0.83 -7.87
CA LEU A 132 1.71 -0.74 -6.51
C LEU A 132 2.27 -2.07 -6.01
N MET A 133 1.83 -3.18 -6.57
CA MET A 133 2.28 -4.51 -6.16
C MET A 133 3.57 -4.96 -6.85
N LEU A 134 4.03 -4.21 -7.82
CA LEU A 134 5.29 -4.49 -8.47
C LEU A 134 6.46 -4.00 -7.60
#